data_233c85ced601eee298aa8b30777c963b
#
_entry.id   233c85ced601eee298aa8b30777c963b
#
_cell.length_a   1.000
_cell.length_b   1.000
_cell.length_c   1.000
_cell.angle_alpha   90.00
_cell.angle_beta   90.00
_cell.angle_gamma   90.00
#
_symmetry.space_group_name_H-M   'P 1'
#
loop_
_entity.id
_entity.type
_entity.pdbx_description
1 polymer ?
#
loop_
_entity_poly.entity_id
_entity_poly.type
_entity_poly.pdbx_seq_one_letter_code
_entity_poly.pdbx_strand_id
1 'polypeptide(L)'
;DLHIHDTDYVQYVFGMPKEVFSRGVIGPSGEYDHTVTQYLYGNDSVITAEGGWIMAPGFGFEMSFKIMLEKVTLVYSSAQEPTFRIFPIDGETIIPEIPTGDGYSFEIQHFVDTLSGKAVPSIITPEQSGDSVKIIEAEKESIRNNDKISLL
;
A
#
# COMPACT_ATOMS: atom_id res chain seq x y z
N ASP A 1 5.35 10.55 -4.81
CA ASP A 1 4.78 11.09 -3.58
C ASP A 1 3.64 10.20 -3.07
N LEU A 2 2.45 10.20 -3.68
CA LEU A 2 1.30 9.41 -3.19
C LEU A 2 1.56 7.90 -3.17
N HIS A 3 2.11 7.36 -4.26
CA HIS A 3 2.33 5.92 -4.44
C HIS A 3 3.25 5.27 -3.38
N ILE A 4 4.06 6.05 -2.66
CA ILE A 4 4.87 5.50 -1.57
C ILE A 4 4.02 4.90 -0.44
N HIS A 5 2.80 5.41 -0.22
CA HIS A 5 1.88 4.87 0.78
C HIS A 5 1.36 3.49 0.37
N ASP A 6 1.11 3.28 -0.92
CA ASP A 6 0.69 1.98 -1.46
C ASP A 6 1.84 0.96 -1.36
N THR A 7 3.06 1.40 -1.73
CA THR A 7 4.29 0.59 -1.63
C THR A 7 4.59 0.21 -0.18
N ASP A 8 4.48 1.15 0.75
CA ASP A 8 4.68 0.91 2.18
C ASP A 8 3.65 -0.09 2.73
N TYR A 9 2.39 0.03 2.34
CA TYR A 9 1.35 -0.93 2.71
C TYR A 9 1.63 -2.33 2.15
N VAL A 10 2.08 -2.44 0.91
CA VAL A 10 2.50 -3.73 0.31
C VAL A 10 3.66 -4.33 1.10
N GLN A 11 4.69 -3.54 1.43
CA GLN A 11 5.82 -3.98 2.24
C GLN A 11 5.37 -4.43 3.64
N TYR A 12 4.48 -3.67 4.28
CA TYR A 12 3.94 -3.99 5.60
C TYR A 12 3.21 -5.35 5.63
N VAL A 13 2.41 -5.63 4.59
CA VAL A 13 1.58 -6.85 4.54
C VAL A 13 2.37 -8.06 4.05
N PHE A 14 3.24 -7.89 3.05
CA PHE A 14 3.89 -8.99 2.33
C PHE A 14 5.41 -9.05 2.52
N GLY A 15 6.00 -8.07 3.17
CA GLY A 15 7.44 -7.93 3.32
C GLY A 15 8.13 -7.35 2.07
N MET A 16 9.45 -7.39 2.07
CA MET A 16 10.29 -6.85 0.99
C MET A 16 10.18 -7.71 -0.28
N PRO A 17 9.79 -7.16 -1.43
CA PRO A 17 9.80 -7.90 -2.70
C PRO A 17 11.23 -8.16 -3.18
N LYS A 18 11.41 -9.16 -4.04
CA LYS A 18 12.70 -9.46 -4.66
C LYS A 18 12.98 -8.57 -5.87
N GLU A 19 11.97 -8.28 -6.64
CA GLU A 19 12.02 -7.44 -7.85
C GLU A 19 10.74 -6.62 -7.94
N VAL A 20 10.80 -5.50 -8.66
CA VAL A 20 9.65 -4.70 -9.07
C VAL A 20 9.62 -4.52 -10.58
N PHE A 21 8.41 -4.45 -11.13
CA PHE A 21 8.17 -4.01 -12.50
C PHE A 21 7.09 -2.93 -12.49
N SER A 22 7.45 -1.74 -12.95
CA SER A 22 6.60 -0.57 -12.84
C SER A 22 6.39 0.13 -14.17
N ARG A 23 5.20 0.72 -14.32
CA ARG A 23 4.85 1.62 -15.41
C ARG A 23 4.30 2.90 -14.82
N GLY A 24 4.61 4.03 -15.45
CA GLY A 24 4.15 5.32 -14.97
C GLY A 24 3.90 6.30 -16.11
N VAL A 25 3.11 7.31 -15.80
CA VAL A 25 2.79 8.42 -16.71
C VAL A 25 3.30 9.71 -16.10
N ILE A 26 4.08 10.46 -16.88
CA ILE A 26 4.47 11.83 -16.52
C ILE A 26 3.25 12.72 -16.70
N GLY A 27 2.86 13.38 -15.64
CA GLY A 27 1.70 14.25 -15.61
C GLY A 27 2.07 15.73 -15.43
N PRO A 28 1.14 16.55 -14.95
CA PRO A 28 1.33 18.00 -14.80
C PRO A 28 2.46 18.43 -13.86
N SER A 29 2.88 17.57 -12.91
CA SER A 29 4.00 17.89 -12.01
C SER A 29 5.37 17.83 -12.71
N GLY A 30 5.45 17.21 -13.89
CA GLY A 30 6.70 16.92 -14.59
C GLY A 30 7.38 15.64 -14.13
N GLU A 31 6.80 14.92 -13.20
CA GLU A 31 7.23 13.64 -12.64
C GLU A 31 6.18 12.54 -12.91
N TYR A 32 6.40 11.33 -12.40
CA TYR A 32 5.42 10.25 -12.53
C TYR A 32 4.23 10.50 -11.60
N ASP A 33 3.16 11.08 -12.16
CA ASP A 33 1.93 11.42 -11.45
C ASP A 33 0.93 10.26 -11.33
N HIS A 34 1.19 9.17 -12.05
CA HIS A 34 0.45 7.93 -11.94
C HIS A 34 1.39 6.76 -12.16
N THR A 35 1.33 5.77 -11.29
CA THR A 35 2.21 4.60 -11.32
C THR A 35 1.42 3.34 -11.03
N VAL A 36 1.73 2.27 -11.75
CA VAL A 36 1.28 0.91 -11.46
C VAL A 36 2.51 0.04 -11.31
N THR A 37 2.63 -0.67 -10.20
CA THR A 37 3.75 -1.55 -9.90
C THR A 37 3.29 -2.97 -9.66
N GLN A 38 3.99 -3.93 -10.23
CA GLN A 38 3.93 -5.34 -9.87
C GLN A 38 5.13 -5.69 -8.99
N TYR A 39 4.85 -6.26 -7.81
CA TYR A 39 5.85 -6.69 -6.84
C TYR A 39 6.06 -8.21 -6.96
N LEU A 40 7.31 -8.62 -7.12
CA LEU A 40 7.69 -10.00 -7.41
C LEU A 40 8.39 -10.61 -6.19
N TYR A 41 7.80 -11.66 -5.62
CA TYR A 41 8.30 -12.33 -4.40
C TYR A 41 9.02 -13.66 -4.70
N GLY A 42 9.07 -14.06 -5.97
CA GLY A 42 9.68 -15.33 -6.39
C GLY A 42 8.83 -16.56 -6.05
N ASN A 43 7.52 -16.35 -5.90
CA ASN A 43 6.49 -17.38 -5.77
C ASN A 43 5.32 -17.04 -6.73
N ASP A 44 4.23 -17.77 -6.66
CA ASP A 44 3.07 -17.59 -7.55
C ASP A 44 2.12 -16.45 -7.12
N SER A 45 2.50 -15.62 -6.12
CA SER A 45 1.68 -14.47 -5.72
C SER A 45 1.68 -13.40 -6.80
N VAL A 46 0.51 -12.83 -7.06
CA VAL A 46 0.34 -11.66 -7.94
C VAL A 46 -0.02 -10.48 -7.06
N ILE A 47 0.93 -9.57 -6.86
CA ILE A 47 0.76 -8.40 -5.99
C ILE A 47 1.04 -7.17 -6.83
N THR A 48 0.07 -6.26 -6.86
CA THR A 48 0.16 -4.99 -7.58
C THR A 48 -0.34 -3.86 -6.71
N ALA A 49 0.22 -2.67 -6.92
CA ALA A 49 -0.36 -1.43 -6.40
C ALA A 49 -0.43 -0.37 -7.50
N GLU A 50 -1.38 0.52 -7.36
CA GLU A 50 -1.64 1.62 -8.27
C GLU A 50 -1.89 2.88 -7.45
N GLY A 51 -1.22 3.98 -7.80
CA GLY A 51 -1.43 5.26 -7.15
C GLY A 51 -1.19 6.43 -8.12
N GLY A 52 -1.93 7.50 -7.94
CA GLY A 52 -1.76 8.67 -8.80
C GLY A 52 -2.62 9.88 -8.48
N TRP A 53 -2.22 11.01 -9.05
CA TRP A 53 -2.83 12.33 -8.87
C TRP A 53 -3.62 12.84 -10.09
N ILE A 54 -3.63 12.10 -11.19
CA ILE A 54 -4.15 12.57 -12.48
C ILE A 54 -5.63 12.29 -12.72
N MET A 55 -6.35 11.92 -11.68
CA MET A 55 -7.80 11.70 -11.75
C MET A 55 -8.52 13.02 -12.01
N ALA A 56 -9.67 12.96 -12.72
CA ALA A 56 -10.50 14.13 -12.96
C ALA A 56 -10.96 14.77 -11.63
N PRO A 57 -11.10 16.10 -11.56
CA PRO A 57 -11.41 16.79 -10.28
C PRO A 57 -12.66 16.28 -9.55
N GLY A 58 -13.63 15.71 -10.27
CA GLY A 58 -14.84 15.15 -9.68
C GLY A 58 -14.69 13.73 -9.12
N PHE A 59 -13.55 13.08 -9.30
CA PHE A 59 -13.30 11.73 -8.80
C PHE A 59 -13.15 11.70 -7.26
N GLY A 60 -12.48 12.72 -6.72
CA GLY A 60 -12.18 12.79 -5.29
C GLY A 60 -10.97 11.93 -4.90
N PHE A 61 -10.87 11.67 -3.59
CA PHE A 61 -9.81 10.82 -3.04
C PHE A 61 -10.38 9.46 -2.67
N GLU A 62 -9.76 8.38 -3.13
CA GLU A 62 -10.12 7.01 -2.81
C GLU A 62 -8.89 6.21 -2.41
N MET A 63 -9.03 5.41 -1.36
CA MET A 63 -8.11 4.35 -0.99
C MET A 63 -8.86 3.03 -1.01
N SER A 64 -8.27 2.00 -1.62
CA SER A 64 -8.88 0.67 -1.64
C SER A 64 -7.85 -0.44 -1.73
N PHE A 65 -8.23 -1.63 -1.25
CA PHE A 65 -7.50 -2.85 -1.54
C PHE A 65 -8.43 -4.05 -1.67
N LYS A 66 -7.95 -5.05 -2.38
CA LYS A 66 -8.55 -6.37 -2.46
C LYS A 66 -7.44 -7.42 -2.30
N ILE A 67 -7.53 -8.24 -1.26
CA ILE A 67 -6.58 -9.32 -1.00
C ILE A 67 -7.34 -10.63 -1.08
N MET A 68 -6.96 -11.48 -2.03
CA MET A 68 -7.53 -12.81 -2.22
C MET A 68 -6.56 -13.83 -1.68
N LEU A 69 -6.97 -14.53 -0.64
CA LEU A 69 -6.24 -15.62 -0.01
C LEU A 69 -7.00 -16.94 -0.26
N GLU A 70 -6.38 -18.06 0.08
CA GLU A 70 -6.94 -19.40 -0.15
C GLU A 70 -8.34 -19.58 0.45
N LYS A 71 -8.60 -19.02 1.63
CA LYS A 71 -9.85 -19.23 2.37
C LYS A 71 -10.69 -17.98 2.59
N VAL A 72 -10.20 -16.82 2.17
CA VAL A 72 -10.86 -15.56 2.45
C VAL A 72 -10.48 -14.49 1.43
N THR A 73 -11.43 -13.61 1.13
CA THR A 73 -11.17 -12.37 0.40
C THR A 73 -11.42 -11.18 1.32
N LEU A 74 -10.44 -10.29 1.42
CA LEU A 74 -10.51 -9.04 2.16
C LEU A 74 -10.73 -7.90 1.17
N VAL A 75 -11.68 -7.02 1.45
CA VAL A 75 -11.99 -5.86 0.61
C VAL A 75 -12.12 -4.63 1.48
N TYR A 76 -11.36 -3.62 1.17
CA TYR A 76 -11.49 -2.28 1.73
C TYR A 76 -11.70 -1.26 0.62
N SER A 77 -12.57 -0.30 0.85
CA SER A 77 -12.73 0.89 0.00
C SER A 77 -13.24 2.05 0.85
N SER A 78 -12.52 3.16 0.82
CA SER A 78 -12.94 4.40 1.50
C SER A 78 -14.20 5.02 0.89
N ALA A 79 -14.56 4.64 -0.34
CA ALA A 79 -15.73 5.13 -1.06
C ALA A 79 -17.00 4.29 -0.84
N GLN A 80 -16.94 3.24 0.00
CA GLN A 80 -18.07 2.32 0.23
C GLN A 80 -18.41 2.20 1.71
N GLU A 81 -19.70 1.91 1.98
CA GLU A 81 -20.18 1.53 3.31
C GLU A 81 -20.82 0.12 3.27
N PRO A 82 -20.41 -0.78 4.16
CA PRO A 82 -19.27 -0.70 5.08
C PRO A 82 -17.92 -0.66 4.34
N THR A 83 -16.97 0.11 4.85
CA THR A 83 -15.66 0.32 4.21
C THR A 83 -14.82 -0.95 4.16
N PHE A 84 -14.90 -1.80 5.18
CA PHE A 84 -14.14 -3.05 5.26
C PHE A 84 -15.05 -4.27 5.37
N ARG A 85 -14.80 -5.27 4.53
CA ARG A 85 -15.58 -6.51 4.45
C ARG A 85 -14.64 -7.70 4.30
N ILE A 86 -15.00 -8.78 4.96
CA ILE A 86 -14.30 -10.07 4.91
C ILE A 86 -15.27 -11.10 4.34
N PHE A 87 -14.86 -11.78 3.29
CA PHE A 87 -15.64 -12.81 2.60
C PHE A 87 -14.94 -14.16 2.78
N PRO A 88 -15.31 -14.97 3.81
CA PRO A 88 -14.82 -16.34 3.92
C PRO A 88 -15.32 -17.19 2.75
N ILE A 89 -14.54 -18.23 2.36
CA ILE A 89 -14.97 -19.17 1.33
C ILE A 89 -16.20 -19.98 1.79
N ASP A 90 -16.27 -20.23 3.10
CA ASP A 90 -17.41 -20.87 3.75
C ASP A 90 -17.95 -19.94 4.83
N GLY A 91 -19.27 -19.69 4.80
CA GLY A 91 -19.94 -18.83 5.77
C GLY A 91 -20.44 -17.49 5.24
N GLU A 92 -20.88 -16.65 6.16
CA GLU A 92 -21.44 -15.34 5.83
C GLU A 92 -20.35 -14.25 5.78
N THR A 93 -20.66 -13.16 5.07
CA THR A 93 -19.81 -11.97 5.06
C THR A 93 -19.66 -11.39 6.47
N ILE A 94 -18.43 -11.11 6.86
CA ILE A 94 -18.10 -10.51 8.15
C ILE A 94 -17.82 -9.03 7.93
N ILE A 95 -18.46 -8.18 8.72
CA ILE A 95 -18.21 -6.74 8.79
C ILE A 95 -17.53 -6.47 10.13
N PRO A 96 -16.21 -6.29 10.18
CA PRO A 96 -15.51 -6.02 11.43
C PRO A 96 -15.87 -4.65 11.98
N GLU A 97 -15.91 -4.53 13.31
CA GLU A 97 -15.89 -3.21 13.95
C GLU A 97 -14.51 -2.57 13.72
N ILE A 98 -14.53 -1.35 13.17
CA ILE A 98 -13.33 -0.56 12.94
C ILE A 98 -13.25 0.52 14.03
N PRO A 99 -12.07 0.74 14.65
CA PRO A 99 -11.90 1.83 15.60
C PRO A 99 -12.33 3.18 15.01
N THR A 100 -13.03 3.97 15.81
CA THR A 100 -13.41 5.33 15.40
C THR A 100 -12.18 6.24 15.40
N GLY A 101 -11.95 6.94 14.30
CA GLY A 101 -10.79 7.82 14.09
C GLY A 101 -10.30 7.75 12.65
N ASP A 102 -9.21 8.42 12.39
CA ASP A 102 -8.51 8.40 11.12
C ASP A 102 -7.05 7.96 11.28
N GLY A 103 -6.40 7.61 10.17
CA GLY A 103 -5.01 7.14 10.16
C GLY A 103 -4.04 8.14 10.77
N TYR A 104 -4.24 9.44 10.56
CA TYR A 104 -3.37 10.49 11.11
C TYR A 104 -3.47 10.56 12.63
N SER A 105 -4.67 10.48 13.17
CA SER A 105 -4.90 10.45 14.63
C SER A 105 -4.22 9.26 15.28
N PHE A 106 -4.32 8.07 14.66
CA PHE A 106 -3.68 6.86 15.17
C PHE A 106 -2.15 6.92 15.06
N GLU A 107 -1.62 7.44 13.97
CA GLU A 107 -0.19 7.63 13.78
C GLU A 107 0.42 8.56 14.84
N ILE A 108 -0.19 9.73 15.03
CA ILE A 108 0.25 10.71 16.04
C ILE A 108 0.14 10.12 17.45
N GLN A 109 -0.96 9.42 17.76
CA GLN A 109 -1.13 8.78 19.06
C GLN A 109 -0.07 7.71 19.29
N HIS A 110 0.23 6.87 18.30
CA HIS A 110 1.28 5.85 18.36
C HIS A 110 2.66 6.48 18.61
N PHE A 111 2.98 7.58 17.92
CA PHE A 111 4.23 8.31 18.11
C PHE A 111 4.35 8.87 19.53
N VAL A 112 3.31 9.53 20.03
CA VAL A 112 3.28 10.08 21.40
C VAL A 112 3.42 8.98 22.44
N ASP A 113 2.72 7.87 22.25
CA ASP A 113 2.77 6.72 23.18
C ASP A 113 4.18 6.08 23.20
N THR A 114 4.83 5.97 22.05
CA THR A 114 6.21 5.50 21.92
C THR A 114 7.19 6.42 22.69
N LEU A 115 7.09 7.73 22.46
CA LEU A 115 7.94 8.71 23.16
C LEU A 115 7.70 8.75 24.68
N SER A 116 6.47 8.46 25.11
CA SER A 116 6.09 8.42 26.52
C SER A 116 6.52 7.11 27.21
N GLY A 117 7.18 6.19 26.50
CA GLY A 117 7.63 4.91 27.04
C GLY A 117 6.51 3.91 27.30
N LYS A 118 5.33 4.09 26.70
CA LYS A 118 4.29 3.08 26.73
C LYS A 118 4.73 1.88 25.88
N ALA A 119 4.33 0.67 26.32
CA ALA A 119 4.54 -0.53 25.52
C ALA A 119 3.56 -0.53 24.34
N VAL A 120 4.01 -0.08 23.18
CA VAL A 120 3.28 -0.11 21.93
C VAL A 120 3.93 -1.08 20.95
N PRO A 121 3.17 -1.76 20.08
CA PRO A 121 3.74 -2.57 19.02
C PRO A 121 4.67 -1.74 18.13
N SER A 122 5.83 -2.29 17.76
CA SER A 122 6.65 -1.68 16.72
C SER A 122 5.99 -1.95 15.37
N ILE A 123 5.24 -0.99 14.87
CA ILE A 123 4.50 -1.13 13.60
C ILE A 123 5.39 -0.73 12.43
N ILE A 124 6.19 0.31 12.60
CA ILE A 124 7.12 0.83 11.59
C ILE A 124 8.46 1.12 12.25
N THR A 125 9.55 0.72 11.61
CA THR A 125 10.92 1.06 12.01
C THR A 125 11.56 2.00 10.99
N PRO A 126 12.63 2.74 11.37
CA PRO A 126 13.40 3.53 10.41
C PRO A 126 13.93 2.71 9.24
N GLU A 127 14.29 1.46 9.48
CA GLU A 127 14.77 0.53 8.46
C GLU A 127 13.67 0.22 7.44
N GLN A 128 12.45 -0.09 7.89
CA GLN A 128 11.30 -0.33 7.03
C GLN A 128 10.94 0.91 6.19
N SER A 129 11.01 2.10 6.78
CA SER A 129 10.81 3.36 6.05
C SER A 129 11.89 3.56 4.98
N GLY A 130 13.14 3.21 5.29
CA GLY A 130 14.24 3.20 4.32
C GLY A 130 14.03 2.20 3.18
N ASP A 131 13.47 1.03 3.49
CA ASP A 131 13.14 0.01 2.50
C ASP A 131 12.01 0.46 1.57
N SER A 132 10.97 1.16 2.08
CA SER A 132 9.93 1.76 1.23
C SER A 132 10.52 2.77 0.23
N VAL A 133 11.48 3.60 0.66
CA VAL A 133 12.18 4.52 -0.26
C VAL A 133 13.02 3.75 -1.28
N LYS A 134 13.71 2.68 -0.86
CA LYS A 134 14.49 1.82 -1.77
C LYS A 134 13.61 1.19 -2.84
N ILE A 135 12.42 0.71 -2.48
CA ILE A 135 11.46 0.16 -3.43
C ILE A 135 11.03 1.24 -4.44
N ILE A 136 10.65 2.43 -3.98
CA ILE A 136 10.24 3.55 -4.85
C ILE A 136 11.34 3.95 -5.84
N GLU A 137 12.60 3.98 -5.44
CA GLU A 137 13.69 4.29 -6.36
C GLU A 137 13.87 3.18 -7.41
N ALA A 138 13.70 1.91 -7.04
CA ALA A 138 13.70 0.79 -7.98
C ALA A 138 12.49 0.84 -8.95
N GLU A 139 11.31 1.26 -8.48
CA GLU A 139 10.15 1.49 -9.33
C GLU A 139 10.40 2.58 -10.37
N LYS A 140 10.99 3.71 -9.97
CA LYS A 140 11.38 4.79 -10.88
C LYS A 140 12.41 4.31 -11.92
N GLU A 141 13.37 3.50 -11.51
CA GLU A 141 14.33 2.89 -12.40
C GLU A 141 13.65 1.90 -13.37
N SER A 142 12.73 1.08 -12.88
CA SER A 142 11.94 0.15 -13.69
C SER A 142 11.15 0.87 -14.79
N ILE A 143 10.52 2.00 -14.45
CA ILE A 143 9.78 2.81 -15.44
C ILE A 143 10.74 3.35 -16.51
N ARG A 144 11.90 3.90 -16.10
CA ARG A 144 12.90 4.46 -17.03
C ARG A 144 13.47 3.42 -17.97
N ASN A 145 13.78 2.24 -17.44
CA ASN A 145 14.43 1.16 -18.19
C ASN A 145 13.42 0.28 -18.94
N ASN A 146 12.14 0.38 -18.60
CA ASN A 146 11.07 -0.51 -19.06
C ASN A 146 11.40 -2.00 -18.79
N ASP A 147 12.00 -2.28 -17.66
CA ASP A 147 12.45 -3.61 -17.25
C ASP A 147 12.25 -3.81 -15.74
N LYS A 148 12.38 -5.06 -15.29
CA LYS A 148 12.36 -5.42 -13.87
C LYS A 148 13.64 -4.94 -13.20
N ILE A 149 13.52 -4.48 -11.96
CA ILE A 149 14.66 -4.09 -11.11
C ILE A 149 14.70 -4.99 -9.89
N SER A 150 15.88 -5.56 -9.62
CA SER A 150 16.14 -6.37 -8.44
C SER A 150 16.36 -5.48 -7.21
N LEU A 151 15.85 -5.92 -6.07
CA LEU A 151 16.02 -5.30 -4.75
C LEU A 151 17.00 -6.07 -3.84
N LEU A 152 17.49 -7.22 -4.32
CA LEU A 152 18.46 -8.10 -3.63
C LEU A 152 19.90 -7.69 -3.93
#